data_a2e75b97ab9fc11d26aec3452f86edaa
#
_entry.id   a2e75b97ab9fc11d26aec3452f86edaa
#
_cell.length_a   1.000
_cell.length_b   1.000
_cell.length_c   1.000
_cell.angle_alpha   90.00
_cell.angle_beta   90.00
_cell.angle_gamma   90.00
#
_symmetry.space_group_name_H-M   'P 1'
#
loop_
_entity.id
_entity.type
_entity.pdbx_description
1 polymer ?
#
loop_
_entity_poly.entity_id
_entity_poly.type
_entity_poly.pdbx_seq_one_letter_code
_entity_poly.pdbx_strand_id
1 'polypeptide(L)'
;MTVLITGSSGALGSEIKNYFMNSLSPSHDDFDICDSTSVKNFFNKQKIDAIIHCAAFTTVRGCEDEKSKAMMINVEGTKNLLKEFKSSNPQGKFVYVSTACVFDGHSGMYTEKSIPHPENFYSLTKLLGEYLVRQYDNSLIIRTNFVARKKWPYEKAFTDRFGTYLFSDQ
;
A
#
# COMPACT_ATOMS: atom_id res chain seq x y z
N MET A 1 -0.53 13.79 -17.04
CA MET A 1 -0.38 12.51 -16.32
C MET A 1 -1.41 12.45 -15.20
N THR A 2 -2.31 11.51 -15.28
CA THR A 2 -3.38 11.31 -14.27
C THR A 2 -2.93 10.25 -13.28
N VAL A 3 -2.81 10.60 -12.00
CA VAL A 3 -2.38 9.71 -10.92
C VAL A 3 -3.59 9.33 -10.07
N LEU A 4 -3.84 8.04 -9.89
CA LEU A 4 -4.81 7.55 -8.91
C LEU A 4 -4.10 7.28 -7.58
N ILE A 5 -4.59 7.88 -6.50
CA ILE A 5 -4.10 7.63 -5.13
C ILE A 5 -5.19 6.90 -4.36
N THR A 6 -4.98 5.63 -4.05
CA THR A 6 -5.90 4.89 -3.18
C THR A 6 -5.49 5.06 -1.72
N GLY A 7 -6.45 5.03 -0.80
CA GLY A 7 -6.16 5.28 0.62
C GLY A 7 -5.76 6.73 0.92
N SER A 8 -6.26 7.67 0.11
CA SER A 8 -5.96 9.12 0.21
C SER A 8 -6.45 9.79 1.49
N SER A 9 -7.30 9.14 2.28
CA SER A 9 -7.73 9.59 3.62
C SER A 9 -6.79 9.14 4.74
N GLY A 10 -5.89 8.20 4.46
CA GLY A 10 -4.90 7.72 5.43
C GLY A 10 -3.73 8.70 5.62
N ALA A 11 -2.89 8.43 6.63
CA ALA A 11 -1.77 9.32 6.99
C ALA A 11 -0.82 9.61 5.82
N LEU A 12 -0.38 8.56 5.11
CA LEU A 12 0.51 8.73 3.95
C LEU A 12 -0.23 9.26 2.72
N GLY A 13 -1.40 8.69 2.40
CA GLY A 13 -2.13 9.06 1.19
C GLY A 13 -2.56 10.52 1.18
N SER A 14 -2.92 11.08 2.34
CA SER A 14 -3.26 12.50 2.47
C SER A 14 -2.06 13.42 2.23
N GLU A 15 -0.87 13.03 2.68
CA GLU A 15 0.36 13.78 2.40
C GLU A 15 0.75 13.69 0.92
N ILE A 16 0.72 12.51 0.33
CA ILE A 16 1.02 12.33 -1.11
C ILE A 16 0.08 13.17 -1.98
N LYS A 17 -1.20 13.23 -1.63
CA LYS A 17 -2.20 14.05 -2.35
C LYS A 17 -1.78 15.52 -2.45
N ASN A 18 -1.11 16.07 -1.45
CA ASN A 18 -0.63 17.46 -1.46
C ASN A 18 0.43 17.72 -2.55
N TYR A 19 1.19 16.70 -2.93
CA TYR A 19 2.19 16.80 -4.00
C TYR A 19 1.62 16.54 -5.39
N PHE A 20 0.47 15.87 -5.49
CA PHE A 20 -0.20 15.53 -6.74
C PHE A 20 -1.58 16.22 -6.81
N MET A 21 -1.60 17.55 -6.90
CA MET A 21 -2.81 18.40 -6.79
C MET A 21 -3.95 18.00 -7.75
N ASN A 22 -3.64 17.42 -8.91
CA ASN A 22 -4.61 16.95 -9.90
C ASN A 22 -4.80 15.42 -9.88
N SER A 23 -4.49 14.77 -8.75
CA SER A 23 -4.69 13.32 -8.62
C SER A 23 -6.17 12.97 -8.43
N LEU A 24 -6.52 11.78 -8.94
CA LEU A 24 -7.77 11.13 -8.57
C LEU A 24 -7.59 10.51 -7.18
N SER A 25 -8.39 10.94 -6.23
CA SER A 25 -8.28 10.51 -4.82
C SER A 25 -9.68 10.20 -4.27
N PRO A 26 -10.37 9.18 -4.84
CA PRO A 26 -11.73 8.85 -4.46
C PRO A 26 -11.82 8.39 -3.01
N SER A 27 -12.96 8.63 -2.38
CA SER A 27 -13.29 8.04 -1.08
C SER A 27 -13.57 6.54 -1.21
N HIS A 28 -13.63 5.83 -0.08
CA HIS A 28 -13.99 4.41 -0.08
C HIS A 28 -15.43 4.19 -0.59
N ASP A 29 -16.35 5.11 -0.29
CA ASP A 29 -17.74 5.02 -0.72
C ASP A 29 -17.90 5.21 -2.25
N ASP A 30 -17.01 5.99 -2.87
CA ASP A 30 -17.02 6.22 -4.31
C ASP A 30 -16.26 5.14 -5.10
N PHE A 31 -15.30 4.48 -4.44
CA PHE A 31 -14.37 3.56 -5.08
C PHE A 31 -13.89 2.48 -4.09
N ASP A 32 -14.61 1.37 -4.06
CA ASP A 32 -14.22 0.21 -3.26
C ASP A 32 -13.31 -0.73 -4.05
N ILE A 33 -12.04 -0.84 -3.65
CA ILE A 33 -11.07 -1.74 -4.28
C ILE A 33 -11.42 -3.23 -4.08
N CYS A 34 -12.22 -3.56 -3.06
CA CYS A 34 -12.66 -4.92 -2.80
C CYS A 34 -13.77 -5.37 -3.76
N ASP A 35 -14.52 -4.44 -4.34
CA ASP A 35 -15.52 -4.73 -5.36
C ASP A 35 -14.92 -4.59 -6.78
N SER A 36 -14.72 -5.72 -7.45
CA SER A 36 -14.19 -5.76 -8.81
C SER A 36 -15.04 -5.00 -9.82
N THR A 37 -16.37 -4.89 -9.59
CA THR A 37 -17.29 -4.12 -10.43
C THR A 37 -17.08 -2.63 -10.22
N SER A 38 -16.93 -2.17 -8.99
CA SER A 38 -16.57 -0.79 -8.65
C SER A 38 -15.27 -0.39 -9.32
N VAL A 39 -14.21 -1.22 -9.19
CA VAL A 39 -12.91 -0.98 -9.83
C VAL A 39 -13.05 -0.87 -11.34
N LYS A 40 -13.68 -1.83 -12.00
CA LYS A 40 -13.89 -1.83 -13.45
C LYS A 40 -14.66 -0.59 -13.93
N ASN A 41 -15.74 -0.23 -13.23
CA ASN A 41 -16.55 0.94 -13.59
C ASN A 41 -15.77 2.26 -13.44
N PHE A 42 -14.88 2.35 -12.44
CA PHE A 42 -14.02 3.50 -12.24
C PHE A 42 -13.02 3.65 -13.39
N PHE A 43 -12.33 2.56 -13.77
CA PHE A 43 -11.36 2.56 -14.85
C PHE A 43 -12.00 2.83 -16.23
N ASN A 44 -13.24 2.43 -16.44
CA ASN A 44 -13.98 2.75 -17.68
C ASN A 44 -14.26 4.25 -17.85
N LYS A 45 -14.30 5.01 -16.75
CA LYS A 45 -14.61 6.46 -16.76
C LYS A 45 -13.35 7.32 -16.71
N GLN A 46 -12.20 6.78 -16.35
CA GLN A 46 -10.99 7.53 -16.06
C GLN A 46 -9.80 6.96 -16.82
N LYS A 47 -9.04 7.81 -17.49
CA LYS A 47 -7.73 7.43 -18.03
C LYS A 47 -6.69 7.63 -16.94
N ILE A 48 -6.10 6.54 -16.45
CA ILE A 48 -5.13 6.55 -15.35
C ILE A 48 -3.75 6.21 -15.92
N ASP A 49 -2.77 7.10 -15.69
CA ASP A 49 -1.39 6.93 -16.15
C ASP A 49 -0.51 6.26 -15.09
N ALA A 50 -0.81 6.49 -13.81
CA ALA A 50 -0.10 5.88 -12.70
C ALA A 50 -1.02 5.64 -11.50
N ILE A 51 -0.67 4.64 -10.69
CA ILE A 51 -1.33 4.37 -9.40
C ILE A 51 -0.31 4.47 -8.28
N ILE A 52 -0.68 5.17 -7.19
CA ILE A 52 0.00 5.10 -5.90
C ILE A 52 -0.95 4.41 -4.94
N HIS A 53 -0.67 3.14 -4.65
CA HIS A 53 -1.55 2.29 -3.86
C HIS A 53 -1.16 2.32 -2.38
N CYS A 54 -1.86 3.17 -1.61
CA CYS A 54 -1.69 3.32 -0.15
C CYS A 54 -2.83 2.65 0.65
N ALA A 55 -3.94 2.29 0.00
CA ALA A 55 -5.06 1.65 0.68
C ALA A 55 -4.64 0.30 1.26
N ALA A 56 -4.86 0.12 2.55
CA ALA A 56 -4.61 -1.13 3.24
C ALA A 56 -5.36 -1.17 4.60
N PHE A 57 -5.68 -2.35 5.06
CA PHE A 57 -6.04 -2.59 6.45
C PHE A 57 -4.76 -2.79 7.25
N THR A 58 -4.35 -1.77 8.03
CA THR A 58 -2.98 -1.63 8.58
C THR A 58 -2.86 -1.98 10.06
N THR A 59 -3.97 -2.12 10.78
CA THR A 59 -3.96 -2.46 12.21
C THR A 59 -3.53 -3.90 12.40
N VAL A 60 -2.33 -4.14 12.95
CA VAL A 60 -1.76 -5.49 13.11
C VAL A 60 -2.73 -6.40 13.88
N ARG A 61 -3.21 -5.96 15.06
CA ARG A 61 -4.19 -6.72 15.85
C ARG A 61 -5.49 -6.94 15.08
N GLY A 62 -6.02 -5.91 14.41
CA GLY A 62 -7.22 -6.05 13.61
C GLY A 62 -7.07 -7.08 12.47
N CYS A 63 -5.88 -7.17 11.86
CA CYS A 63 -5.60 -8.19 10.84
C CYS A 63 -5.56 -9.61 11.43
N GLU A 64 -5.14 -9.78 12.68
CA GLU A 64 -5.23 -11.08 13.36
C GLU A 64 -6.67 -11.45 13.70
N ASP A 65 -7.46 -10.48 14.17
CA ASP A 65 -8.85 -10.69 14.56
C ASP A 65 -9.79 -10.87 13.35
N GLU A 66 -9.54 -10.14 12.26
CA GLU A 66 -10.36 -10.10 11.03
C GLU A 66 -9.57 -10.55 9.78
N LYS A 67 -9.02 -11.77 9.80
CA LYS A 67 -8.14 -12.28 8.72
C LYS A 67 -8.77 -12.22 7.33
N SER A 68 -10.05 -12.55 7.21
CA SER A 68 -10.76 -12.49 5.93
C SER A 68 -10.82 -11.07 5.37
N LYS A 69 -11.06 -10.07 6.21
CA LYS A 69 -11.07 -8.65 5.84
C LYS A 69 -9.67 -8.16 5.42
N ALA A 70 -8.64 -8.59 6.16
CA ALA A 70 -7.27 -8.26 5.82
C ALA A 70 -6.88 -8.82 4.44
N MET A 71 -7.23 -10.07 4.14
CA MET A 71 -7.03 -10.68 2.82
C MET A 71 -7.82 -9.95 1.74
N MET A 72 -9.09 -9.65 1.99
CA MET A 72 -9.95 -8.97 1.03
C MET A 72 -9.38 -7.60 0.64
N ILE A 73 -8.99 -6.78 1.63
CA ILE A 73 -8.50 -5.42 1.36
C ILE A 73 -7.06 -5.46 0.80
N ASN A 74 -6.15 -6.15 1.49
CA ASN A 74 -4.72 -6.03 1.19
C ASN A 74 -4.28 -6.89 -0.01
N VAL A 75 -4.99 -7.98 -0.29
CA VAL A 75 -4.62 -8.91 -1.36
C VAL A 75 -5.59 -8.83 -2.54
N GLU A 76 -6.88 -9.13 -2.32
CA GLU A 76 -7.86 -9.13 -3.42
C GLU A 76 -8.09 -7.71 -3.95
N GLY A 77 -8.15 -6.68 -3.10
CA GLY A 77 -8.23 -5.29 -3.52
C GLY A 77 -7.04 -4.87 -4.38
N THR A 78 -5.82 -5.25 -3.99
CA THR A 78 -4.60 -5.01 -4.80
C THR A 78 -4.69 -5.74 -6.15
N LYS A 79 -5.16 -6.99 -6.15
CA LYS A 79 -5.34 -7.79 -7.37
C LYS A 79 -6.36 -7.18 -8.33
N ASN A 80 -7.50 -6.71 -7.82
CA ASN A 80 -8.53 -6.04 -8.62
C ASN A 80 -7.97 -4.79 -9.31
N LEU A 81 -7.23 -3.95 -8.56
CA LEU A 81 -6.58 -2.76 -9.12
C LEU A 81 -5.58 -3.11 -10.21
N LEU A 82 -4.68 -4.06 -9.96
CA LEU A 82 -3.67 -4.49 -10.92
C LEU A 82 -4.29 -5.03 -12.20
N LYS A 83 -5.32 -5.85 -12.08
CA LYS A 83 -6.01 -6.46 -13.22
C LYS A 83 -6.59 -5.39 -14.15
N GLU A 84 -7.36 -4.45 -13.62
CA GLU A 84 -8.02 -3.43 -14.43
C GLU A 84 -7.00 -2.39 -14.94
N PHE A 85 -5.99 -2.03 -14.14
CA PHE A 85 -4.93 -1.11 -14.56
C PHE A 85 -4.09 -1.69 -15.69
N LYS A 86 -3.64 -2.95 -15.57
CA LYS A 86 -2.89 -3.63 -16.64
C LYS A 86 -3.69 -3.76 -17.94
N SER A 87 -5.01 -3.96 -17.83
CA SER A 87 -5.89 -4.02 -19.00
C SER A 87 -6.07 -2.67 -19.67
N SER A 88 -6.23 -1.58 -18.88
CA SER A 88 -6.50 -0.24 -19.41
C SER A 88 -5.24 0.52 -19.82
N ASN A 89 -4.11 0.30 -19.15
CA ASN A 89 -2.83 0.94 -19.42
C ASN A 89 -1.65 0.01 -19.11
N PRO A 90 -1.27 -0.89 -20.03
CA PRO A 90 -0.17 -1.84 -19.82
C PRO A 90 1.20 -1.18 -19.56
N GLN A 91 1.37 0.07 -19.96
CA GLN A 91 2.62 0.85 -19.80
C GLN A 91 2.57 1.80 -18.59
N GLY A 92 1.47 1.86 -17.87
CA GLY A 92 1.31 2.70 -16.70
C GLY A 92 2.24 2.31 -15.54
N LYS A 93 2.43 3.20 -14.58
CA LYS A 93 3.30 2.95 -13.42
C LYS A 93 2.46 2.58 -12.19
N PHE A 94 2.78 1.44 -11.57
CA PHE A 94 2.11 1.00 -10.33
C PHE A 94 3.07 1.07 -9.13
N VAL A 95 2.82 2.00 -8.21
CA VAL A 95 3.59 2.13 -6.97
C VAL A 95 2.80 1.49 -5.83
N TYR A 96 3.37 0.47 -5.21
CA TYR A 96 2.79 -0.26 -4.08
C TYR A 96 3.49 0.10 -2.77
N VAL A 97 2.76 0.67 -1.83
CA VAL A 97 3.28 0.96 -0.51
C VAL A 97 3.16 -0.30 0.35
N SER A 98 4.28 -0.93 0.60
CA SER A 98 4.43 -2.09 1.49
C SER A 98 4.97 -1.65 2.86
N THR A 99 5.48 -2.59 3.63
CA THR A 99 5.97 -2.37 5.00
C THR A 99 7.33 -3.04 5.20
N ALA A 100 8.18 -2.46 6.04
CA ALA A 100 9.40 -3.10 6.50
C ALA A 100 9.11 -4.33 7.39
N CYS A 101 7.89 -4.43 7.95
CA CYS A 101 7.47 -5.57 8.76
C CYS A 101 7.35 -6.89 7.96
N VAL A 102 7.58 -6.89 6.64
CA VAL A 102 7.76 -8.14 5.88
C VAL A 102 9.01 -8.90 6.30
N PHE A 103 9.93 -8.27 7.01
CA PHE A 103 11.10 -8.87 7.64
C PHE A 103 10.85 -9.15 9.13
N ASP A 104 11.52 -10.15 9.66
CA ASP A 104 11.43 -10.54 11.09
C ASP A 104 12.11 -9.54 12.04
N GLY A 105 13.05 -8.74 11.55
CA GLY A 105 13.78 -7.75 12.33
C GLY A 105 14.92 -8.33 13.18
N HIS A 106 15.25 -9.61 13.05
CA HIS A 106 16.30 -10.24 13.87
C HIS A 106 17.72 -9.85 13.45
N SER A 107 17.96 -9.61 12.16
CA SER A 107 19.32 -9.39 11.62
C SER A 107 19.66 -7.90 11.39
N GLY A 108 18.71 -7.05 11.11
CA GLY A 108 18.97 -5.69 10.64
C GLY A 108 19.62 -5.63 9.24
N MET A 109 19.88 -4.43 8.73
CA MET A 109 20.52 -4.19 7.43
C MET A 109 19.90 -4.94 6.25
N TYR A 110 18.58 -5.13 6.29
CA TYR A 110 17.86 -5.78 5.20
C TYR A 110 17.95 -4.99 3.91
N THR A 111 18.08 -5.71 2.80
CA THR A 111 18.08 -5.19 1.44
C THR A 111 16.88 -5.70 0.66
N GLU A 112 16.70 -5.23 -0.57
CA GLU A 112 15.65 -5.71 -1.48
C GLU A 112 15.79 -7.20 -1.81
N LYS A 113 17.01 -7.76 -1.67
CA LYS A 113 17.33 -9.18 -1.92
C LYS A 113 17.15 -10.06 -0.69
N SER A 114 16.98 -9.46 0.50
CA SER A 114 16.75 -10.22 1.73
C SER A 114 15.44 -10.99 1.67
N ILE A 115 15.45 -12.22 2.18
CA ILE A 115 14.27 -13.08 2.17
C ILE A 115 13.27 -12.55 3.20
N PRO A 116 12.02 -12.23 2.81
CA PRO A 116 11.00 -11.81 3.74
C PRO A 116 10.59 -12.96 4.70
N HIS A 117 10.36 -12.62 5.95
CA HIS A 117 9.88 -13.52 6.97
C HIS A 117 8.84 -12.78 7.86
N PRO A 118 7.57 -12.66 7.39
CA PRO A 118 6.54 -11.92 8.11
C PRO A 118 6.11 -12.67 9.37
N GLU A 119 6.06 -11.99 10.53
CA GLU A 119 5.72 -12.61 11.81
C GLU A 119 4.26 -12.37 12.24
N ASN A 120 3.49 -11.63 11.48
CA ASN A 120 2.07 -11.36 11.75
C ASN A 120 1.24 -11.34 10.46
N PHE A 121 -0.08 -11.47 10.62
CA PHE A 121 -0.99 -11.59 9.49
C PHE A 121 -1.03 -10.32 8.62
N TYR A 122 -0.93 -9.12 9.20
CA TYR A 122 -0.80 -7.88 8.44
C TYR A 122 0.39 -7.95 7.47
N SER A 123 1.57 -8.25 8.00
CA SER A 123 2.81 -8.33 7.22
C SER A 123 2.74 -9.41 6.14
N LEU A 124 2.10 -10.56 6.45
CA LEU A 124 1.85 -11.62 5.49
C LEU A 124 0.96 -11.12 4.35
N THR A 125 -0.15 -10.43 4.64
CA THR A 125 -1.03 -9.90 3.57
C THR A 125 -0.33 -8.86 2.71
N LYS A 126 0.54 -8.02 3.29
CA LYS A 126 1.33 -7.05 2.54
C LYS A 126 2.35 -7.74 1.63
N LEU A 127 3.01 -8.79 2.12
CA LEU A 127 3.92 -9.60 1.32
C LEU A 127 3.20 -10.31 0.15
N LEU A 128 2.00 -10.85 0.38
CA LEU A 128 1.19 -11.44 -0.68
C LEU A 128 0.82 -10.39 -1.76
N GLY A 129 0.49 -9.16 -1.34
CA GLY A 129 0.31 -8.04 -2.26
C GLY A 129 1.56 -7.73 -3.08
N GLU A 130 2.77 -7.78 -2.48
CA GLU A 130 4.03 -7.62 -3.21
C GLU A 130 4.21 -8.69 -4.29
N TYR A 131 3.87 -9.95 -4.02
CA TYR A 131 3.97 -11.02 -5.02
C TYR A 131 3.05 -10.79 -6.23
N LEU A 132 1.85 -10.23 -6.00
CA LEU A 132 0.97 -9.84 -7.11
C LEU A 132 1.58 -8.70 -7.93
N VAL A 133 2.10 -7.67 -7.24
CA VAL A 133 2.64 -6.47 -7.88
C VAL A 133 3.92 -6.76 -8.67
N ARG A 134 4.77 -7.67 -8.19
CA ARG A 134 6.00 -8.11 -8.89
C ARG A 134 5.75 -8.73 -10.27
N GLN A 135 4.54 -9.21 -10.53
CA GLN A 135 4.16 -9.74 -11.85
C GLN A 135 3.82 -8.66 -12.87
N TYR A 136 3.97 -7.39 -12.49
CA TYR A 136 3.77 -6.25 -13.36
C TYR A 136 5.09 -5.49 -13.52
N ASP A 137 5.66 -5.50 -14.75
CA ASP A 137 7.01 -4.99 -15.01
C ASP A 137 7.20 -3.52 -14.65
N ASN A 138 6.17 -2.69 -14.88
CA ASN A 138 6.19 -1.26 -14.55
C ASN A 138 5.78 -0.97 -13.10
N SER A 139 6.11 -1.84 -12.16
CA SER A 139 5.82 -1.67 -10.75
C SER A 139 7.01 -1.14 -9.95
N LEU A 140 6.70 -0.49 -8.83
CA LEU A 140 7.64 -0.13 -7.77
C LEU A 140 7.04 -0.53 -6.43
N ILE A 141 7.77 -1.30 -5.64
CA ILE A 141 7.39 -1.70 -4.29
C ILE A 141 8.23 -0.93 -3.29
N ILE A 142 7.58 -0.20 -2.39
CA ILE A 142 8.24 0.60 -1.35
C ILE A 142 7.98 -0.06 0.00
N ARG A 143 8.99 -0.70 0.58
CA ARG A 143 8.95 -1.24 1.95
C ARG A 143 9.38 -0.16 2.92
N THR A 144 8.45 0.33 3.72
CA THR A 144 8.72 1.46 4.61
C THR A 144 7.96 1.32 5.93
N ASN A 145 8.46 2.01 6.96
CA ASN A 145 7.75 2.27 8.20
C ASN A 145 7.46 3.76 8.28
N PHE A 146 6.30 4.10 8.81
CA PHE A 146 5.89 5.51 8.97
C PHE A 146 5.93 5.89 10.44
N VAL A 147 6.60 7.00 10.72
CA VAL A 147 6.58 7.67 12.04
C VAL A 147 5.93 9.03 11.83
N ALA A 148 4.78 9.26 12.45
CA ALA A 148 4.09 10.54 12.33
C ALA A 148 4.87 11.64 13.05
N ARG A 149 5.10 12.79 12.37
CA ARG A 149 5.80 13.94 12.95
C ARG A 149 5.02 14.64 14.04
N LYS A 150 3.71 14.78 13.90
CA LYS A 150 2.89 15.71 14.71
C LYS A 150 1.96 15.03 15.72
N LYS A 151 1.61 13.78 15.54
CA LYS A 151 0.76 13.01 16.44
C LYS A 151 1.08 11.53 16.29
N TRP A 152 1.91 11.05 17.17
CA TRP A 152 2.12 9.63 17.33
C TRP A 152 0.97 9.08 18.17
N PRO A 153 0.21 8.05 17.72
CA PRO A 153 -0.96 7.56 18.46
C PRO A 153 -0.59 6.74 19.71
N TYR A 154 0.69 6.53 19.94
CA TYR A 154 1.20 5.79 21.09
C TYR A 154 2.08 6.70 21.95
N GLU A 155 1.97 6.58 23.27
CA GLU A 155 2.80 7.35 24.22
C GLU A 155 4.30 7.11 24.07
N LYS A 156 4.69 5.93 23.57
CA LYS A 156 6.07 5.54 23.25
C LYS A 156 6.10 4.76 21.95
N ALA A 157 7.08 5.05 21.10
CA ALA A 157 7.46 4.14 20.02
C ALA A 157 8.31 3.03 20.63
N PHE A 158 7.72 1.86 20.84
CA PHE A 158 8.51 0.67 21.16
C PHE A 158 9.15 0.17 19.87
N THR A 159 10.43 0.45 19.71
CA THR A 159 11.26 -0.19 18.68
C THR A 159 12.24 -1.11 19.40
N ASP A 160 11.86 -2.34 19.58
CA ASP A 160 12.77 -3.44 19.95
C ASP A 160 13.61 -3.90 18.75
N ARG A 161 13.45 -3.25 17.61
CA ARG A 161 14.10 -3.59 16.34
C ARG A 161 14.90 -2.42 15.79
N PHE A 162 16.07 -2.70 15.25
CA PHE A 162 16.87 -1.71 14.55
C PHE A 162 16.20 -1.30 13.24
N GLY A 163 15.91 -0.01 13.08
CA GLY A 163 15.33 0.54 11.87
C GLY A 163 15.92 1.91 11.56
N THR A 164 16.08 2.21 10.28
CA THR A 164 16.38 3.57 9.83
C THR A 164 15.07 4.28 9.54
N TYR A 165 14.86 5.42 10.18
CA TYR A 165 13.69 6.25 9.98
C TYR A 165 14.06 7.42 9.08
N LEU A 166 13.41 7.51 7.92
CA LEU A 166 13.51 8.68 7.05
C LEU A 166 12.31 9.59 7.33
N PHE A 167 12.58 10.86 7.60
CA PHE A 167 11.55 11.87 7.72
C PHE A 167 11.19 12.41 6.34
N SER A 168 9.93 12.78 6.15
CA SER A 168 9.37 13.18 4.84
C SER A 168 9.96 14.49 4.25
N ASP A 169 10.84 15.15 4.97
CA ASP A 169 11.49 16.40 4.57
C ASP A 169 13.02 16.27 4.32
N GLN A 170 13.52 15.05 4.19
CA GLN A 170 14.89 14.77 3.76
C GLN A 170 14.92 14.31 2.31
#